data_08731f9ff8236bc0dd7e08c6c042dc07
#
_entry.id   08731f9ff8236bc0dd7e08c6c042dc07
#
_cell.length_a   1.000
_cell.length_b   1.000
_cell.length_c   1.000
_cell.angle_alpha   90.00
_cell.angle_beta   90.00
_cell.angle_gamma   90.00
#
_symmetry.space_group_name_H-M   'P 1'
#
loop_
_entity.id
_entity.type
_entity.pdbx_description
1 polymer ?
#
loop_
_entity_poly.entity_id
_entity_poly.type
_entity_poly.pdbx_seq_one_letter_code
_entity_poly.pdbx_strand_id
1 'polypeptide(L)'
;MPASQIGLYQMVMPICVLGQAIAVGGLSTAVTKYTAAYSAQKKRDKGYVNFLVTLLCCTAVSTIIAVLIGKNATFIAKAFLSDNLCKSLLIIAAYSLPFACIHSVISSYFVGLELHIFPAAAQVIEQLIRITCVFTFAGIAEQNGESPDASTALYGILAGEIASSVFCFIAVIFLKDRYKTEEAALSKTPLYYISEGIIQLAVNYRLALPITANRVCLHLMQSFEAVLLPMMLITCGSTNEQALATYGVPVSYTHLTLPTI
;
A
#
# COMPACT_ATOMS: atom_id res chain seq x y z
N MET A 1 -7.03 18.96 -13.75
CA MET A 1 -5.71 18.36 -13.86
C MET A 1 -5.44 18.05 -15.34
N PRO A 2 -4.33 18.49 -15.95
CA PRO A 2 -3.99 18.18 -17.34
C PRO A 2 -3.80 16.68 -17.58
N ALA A 3 -4.12 16.18 -18.78
CA ALA A 3 -4.02 14.75 -19.11
C ALA A 3 -2.59 14.21 -18.98
N SER A 4 -1.57 15.02 -19.28
CA SER A 4 -0.16 14.67 -19.09
C SER A 4 0.20 14.40 -17.63
N GLN A 5 -0.38 15.13 -16.69
CA GLN A 5 -0.20 14.93 -15.25
C GLN A 5 -0.85 13.63 -14.75
N ILE A 6 -1.99 13.26 -15.33
CA ILE A 6 -2.62 11.96 -15.07
C ILE A 6 -1.71 10.83 -15.56
N GLY A 7 -1.10 10.98 -16.73
CA GLY A 7 -0.11 10.03 -17.26
C GLY A 7 1.09 9.84 -16.33
N LEU A 8 1.67 10.93 -15.82
CA LEU A 8 2.77 10.87 -14.85
C LEU A 8 2.39 10.14 -13.56
N TYR A 9 1.20 10.43 -13.01
CA TYR A 9 0.68 9.72 -11.86
C TYR A 9 0.56 8.21 -12.12
N GLN A 10 -0.01 7.84 -13.27
CA GLN A 10 -0.21 6.44 -13.64
C GLN A 10 1.10 5.67 -13.88
N MET A 11 2.17 6.35 -14.27
CA MET A 11 3.51 5.73 -14.40
C MET A 11 4.18 5.47 -13.05
N VAL A 12 3.95 6.32 -12.05
CA VAL A 12 4.55 6.18 -10.71
C VAL A 12 3.83 5.11 -9.88
N MET A 13 2.52 5.01 -9.98
CA MET A 13 1.70 4.13 -9.15
C MET A 13 2.08 2.64 -9.23
N PRO A 14 2.33 2.02 -10.40
CA PRO A 14 2.71 0.62 -10.48
C PRO A 14 4.00 0.28 -9.72
N ILE A 15 4.98 1.20 -9.67
CA ILE A 15 6.22 1.02 -8.92
C ILE A 15 5.94 0.92 -7.42
N CYS A 16 5.04 1.76 -6.91
CA CYS A 16 4.65 1.75 -5.50
C CYS A 16 3.81 0.52 -5.15
N VAL A 17 2.86 0.14 -6.00
CA VAL A 17 2.05 -1.07 -5.82
C VAL A 17 2.93 -2.32 -5.87
N LEU A 18 3.96 -2.36 -6.72
CA LEU A 18 4.96 -3.43 -6.73
C LEU A 18 5.74 -3.48 -5.41
N GLY A 19 6.18 -2.33 -4.89
CA GLY A 19 6.84 -2.24 -3.59
C GLY A 19 5.94 -2.77 -2.45
N GLN A 20 4.67 -2.43 -2.45
CA GLN A 20 3.68 -2.91 -1.50
C GLN A 20 3.45 -4.43 -1.65
N ALA A 21 3.37 -4.94 -2.88
CA ALA A 21 3.22 -6.38 -3.13
C ALA A 21 4.42 -7.19 -2.61
N ILE A 22 5.63 -6.66 -2.70
CA ILE A 22 6.82 -7.29 -2.12
C ILE A 22 6.78 -7.26 -0.59
N ALA A 23 6.38 -6.13 0.01
CA ALA A 23 6.42 -5.94 1.46
C ALA A 23 5.32 -6.72 2.19
N VAL A 24 4.09 -6.71 1.68
CA VAL A 24 2.91 -7.30 2.35
C VAL A 24 2.41 -8.53 1.60
N GLY A 25 2.34 -8.47 0.28
CA GLY A 25 1.94 -9.53 -0.64
C GLY A 25 0.99 -10.58 -0.06
N GLY A 26 1.47 -11.82 0.00
CA GLY A 26 0.72 -12.94 0.59
C GLY A 26 0.68 -12.95 2.12
N LEU A 27 1.50 -12.13 2.83
CA LEU A 27 1.51 -12.10 4.29
C LEU A 27 0.19 -11.61 4.87
N SER A 28 -0.49 -10.67 4.23
CA SER A 28 -1.85 -10.24 4.60
C SER A 28 -2.83 -11.42 4.61
N THR A 29 -2.81 -12.24 3.56
CA THR A 29 -3.63 -13.45 3.46
C THR A 29 -3.26 -14.50 4.51
N ALA A 30 -1.97 -14.64 4.82
CA ALA A 30 -1.49 -15.54 5.87
C ALA A 30 -1.97 -15.08 7.25
N VAL A 31 -1.88 -13.78 7.57
CA VAL A 31 -2.41 -13.21 8.83
C VAL A 31 -3.89 -13.51 8.97
N THR A 32 -4.70 -13.23 7.95
CA THR A 32 -6.15 -13.52 7.98
C THR A 32 -6.41 -14.99 8.28
N LYS A 33 -5.78 -15.91 7.53
CA LYS A 33 -5.98 -17.35 7.68
C LYS A 33 -5.61 -17.86 9.06
N TYR A 34 -4.40 -17.51 9.54
CA TYR A 34 -3.93 -18.02 10.83
C TYR A 34 -4.63 -17.36 12.01
N THR A 35 -5.00 -16.07 11.92
CA THR A 35 -5.83 -15.41 12.93
C THR A 35 -7.17 -16.10 13.08
N ALA A 36 -7.86 -16.40 11.98
CA ALA A 36 -9.12 -17.14 11.99
C ALA A 36 -8.95 -18.55 12.59
N ALA A 37 -7.90 -19.29 12.18
CA ALA A 37 -7.62 -20.63 12.70
C ALA A 37 -7.33 -20.63 14.21
N TYR A 38 -6.55 -19.67 14.70
CA TYR A 38 -6.25 -19.54 16.13
C TYR A 38 -7.46 -19.05 16.94
N SER A 39 -8.30 -18.20 16.38
CA SER A 39 -9.56 -17.77 16.99
C SER A 39 -10.50 -18.95 17.17
N ALA A 40 -10.67 -19.79 16.16
CA ALA A 40 -11.49 -21.01 16.22
C ALA A 40 -10.98 -22.02 17.27
N GLN A 41 -9.65 -22.10 17.45
CA GLN A 41 -9.03 -22.96 18.46
C GLN A 41 -9.00 -22.34 19.88
N LYS A 42 -9.57 -21.14 20.08
CA LYS A 42 -9.49 -20.36 21.32
C LYS A 42 -8.05 -19.99 21.76
N LYS A 43 -7.08 -20.05 20.85
CA LYS A 43 -5.65 -19.70 21.07
C LYS A 43 -5.36 -18.28 20.60
N ARG A 44 -6.14 -17.32 21.06
CA ARG A 44 -6.09 -15.91 20.61
C ARG A 44 -4.72 -15.26 20.80
N ASP A 45 -3.98 -15.65 21.85
CA ASP A 45 -2.63 -15.17 22.11
C ASP A 45 -1.67 -15.44 20.97
N LYS A 46 -1.71 -16.67 20.42
CA LYS A 46 -0.89 -17.03 19.26
C LYS A 46 -1.28 -16.23 18.02
N GLY A 47 -2.57 -15.99 17.82
CA GLY A 47 -3.07 -15.12 16.75
C GLY A 47 -2.55 -13.69 16.88
N TYR A 48 -2.54 -13.14 18.08
CA TYR A 48 -2.04 -11.80 18.36
C TYR A 48 -0.51 -11.69 18.18
N VAL A 49 0.25 -12.68 18.67
CA VAL A 49 1.71 -12.74 18.44
C VAL A 49 2.02 -12.84 16.95
N ASN A 50 1.30 -13.69 16.22
CA ASN A 50 1.43 -13.83 14.78
C ASN A 50 1.18 -12.49 14.05
N PHE A 51 0.13 -11.78 14.42
CA PHE A 51 -0.20 -10.45 13.89
C PHE A 51 0.93 -9.45 14.17
N LEU A 52 1.38 -9.32 15.44
CA LEU A 52 2.40 -8.34 15.81
C LEU A 52 3.73 -8.57 15.09
N VAL A 53 4.20 -9.81 15.05
CA VAL A 53 5.48 -10.13 14.40
C VAL A 53 5.39 -9.88 12.89
N THR A 54 4.27 -10.22 12.27
CA THR A 54 4.05 -9.94 10.85
C THR A 54 3.96 -8.44 10.59
N LEU A 55 3.26 -7.69 11.45
CA LEU A 55 3.16 -6.23 11.35
C LEU A 55 4.55 -5.58 11.39
N LEU A 56 5.37 -5.94 12.38
CA LEU A 56 6.73 -5.42 12.53
C LEU A 56 7.61 -5.76 11.32
N CYS A 57 7.57 -7.02 10.87
CA CYS A 57 8.33 -7.47 9.71
C CYS A 57 7.91 -6.71 8.43
N CYS A 58 6.62 -6.66 8.13
CA CYS A 58 6.10 -5.97 6.95
C CYS A 58 6.42 -4.47 6.98
N THR A 59 6.28 -3.82 8.15
CA THR A 59 6.60 -2.39 8.31
C THR A 59 8.10 -2.13 8.11
N ALA A 60 8.97 -2.99 8.65
CA ALA A 60 10.41 -2.89 8.42
C ALA A 60 10.77 -3.05 6.93
N VAL A 61 10.23 -4.08 6.28
CA VAL A 61 10.49 -4.33 4.85
C VAL A 61 9.96 -3.18 3.99
N SER A 62 8.74 -2.69 4.24
CA SER A 62 8.17 -1.56 3.48
C SER A 62 8.95 -0.27 3.67
N THR A 63 9.47 -0.02 4.88
CA THR A 63 10.33 1.14 5.16
C THR A 63 11.65 1.03 4.42
N ILE A 64 12.27 -0.16 4.38
CA ILE A 64 13.49 -0.40 3.60
C ILE A 64 13.23 -0.14 2.11
N ILE A 65 12.12 -0.67 1.57
CA ILE A 65 11.74 -0.44 0.17
C ILE A 65 11.50 1.05 -0.09
N ALA A 66 10.79 1.75 0.79
CA ALA A 66 10.55 3.20 0.67
C ALA A 66 11.87 3.99 0.63
N VAL A 67 12.82 3.67 1.51
CA VAL A 67 14.14 4.30 1.54
C VAL A 67 14.93 3.97 0.27
N LEU A 68 14.88 2.73 -0.23
CA LEU A 68 15.54 2.33 -1.47
C LEU A 68 14.97 3.08 -2.68
N ILE A 69 13.65 3.19 -2.80
CA ILE A 69 12.99 3.96 -3.85
C ILE A 69 13.38 5.44 -3.73
N GLY A 70 13.31 6.02 -2.53
CA GLY A 70 13.67 7.44 -2.30
C GLY A 70 15.12 7.75 -2.65
N LYS A 71 16.08 6.93 -2.23
CA LYS A 71 17.50 7.10 -2.56
C LYS A 71 17.78 6.94 -4.05
N ASN A 72 17.11 6.02 -4.73
CA ASN A 72 17.28 5.74 -6.14
C ASN A 72 16.27 6.49 -7.03
N ALA A 73 15.46 7.39 -6.49
CA ALA A 73 14.40 8.10 -7.22
C ALA A 73 14.93 8.83 -8.47
N THR A 74 16.13 9.40 -8.41
CA THR A 74 16.77 10.06 -9.57
C THR A 74 17.15 9.05 -10.66
N PHE A 75 17.65 7.87 -10.30
CA PHE A 75 17.99 6.83 -11.25
C PHE A 75 16.71 6.23 -11.88
N ILE A 76 15.70 5.95 -11.05
CA ILE A 76 14.42 5.42 -11.50
C ILE A 76 13.72 6.43 -12.43
N ALA A 77 13.69 7.71 -12.07
CA ALA A 77 13.10 8.76 -12.89
C ALA A 77 13.79 8.90 -14.25
N LYS A 78 15.12 8.86 -14.29
CA LYS A 78 15.89 8.93 -15.54
C LYS A 78 15.76 7.68 -16.41
N ALA A 79 15.77 6.50 -15.80
CA ALA A 79 15.68 5.23 -16.52
C ALA A 79 14.29 5.00 -17.15
N PHE A 80 13.23 5.48 -16.49
CA PHE A 80 11.88 5.19 -16.89
C PHE A 80 11.10 6.38 -17.46
N LEU A 81 11.48 7.63 -17.15
CA LEU A 81 10.55 8.76 -17.31
C LEU A 81 11.14 10.04 -17.90
N SER A 82 12.43 10.13 -18.10
CA SER A 82 13.13 11.30 -18.69
C SER A 82 12.82 12.68 -18.07
N ASP A 83 12.11 12.74 -16.90
CA ASP A 83 11.65 14.00 -16.32
C ASP A 83 11.94 14.10 -14.81
N ASN A 84 12.42 15.27 -14.39
CA ASN A 84 12.70 15.58 -12.97
C ASN A 84 11.43 15.62 -12.09
N LEU A 85 10.26 15.87 -12.68
CA LEU A 85 8.96 15.86 -11.97
C LEU A 85 8.66 14.48 -11.35
N CYS A 86 9.00 13.40 -12.05
CA CYS A 86 8.77 12.05 -11.54
C CYS A 86 9.59 11.70 -10.31
N LYS A 87 10.73 12.36 -10.09
CA LYS A 87 11.54 12.17 -8.89
C LYS A 87 10.76 12.55 -7.62
N SER A 88 10.15 13.73 -7.62
CA SER A 88 9.37 14.19 -6.46
C SER A 88 8.14 13.31 -6.22
N LEU A 89 7.47 12.90 -7.30
CA LEU A 89 6.31 12.01 -7.24
C LEU A 89 6.67 10.64 -6.64
N LEU A 90 7.79 10.04 -7.07
CA LEU A 90 8.30 8.78 -6.52
C LEU A 90 8.62 8.86 -5.03
N ILE A 91 9.18 9.99 -4.59
CA ILE A 91 9.51 10.21 -3.18
C ILE A 91 8.23 10.29 -2.34
N ILE A 92 7.23 11.09 -2.78
CA ILE A 92 5.94 11.21 -2.06
C ILE A 92 5.25 9.86 -1.99
N ALA A 93 5.19 9.13 -3.11
CA ALA A 93 4.58 7.82 -3.17
C ALA A 93 5.33 6.78 -2.34
N ALA A 94 6.66 6.83 -2.25
CA ALA A 94 7.45 5.95 -1.39
C ALA A 94 7.13 6.16 0.10
N TYR A 95 6.87 7.39 0.54
CA TYR A 95 6.46 7.67 1.93
C TYR A 95 5.11 7.06 2.31
N SER A 96 4.21 6.80 1.37
CA SER A 96 2.94 6.15 1.65
C SER A 96 3.06 4.65 1.95
N LEU A 97 4.12 3.99 1.46
CA LEU A 97 4.30 2.53 1.56
C LEU A 97 4.25 1.96 2.98
N PRO A 98 4.95 2.52 4.00
CA PRO A 98 4.88 2.00 5.37
C PRO A 98 3.47 2.10 5.96
N PHE A 99 2.75 3.19 5.69
CA PHE A 99 1.38 3.40 6.20
C PHE A 99 0.39 2.46 5.53
N ALA A 100 0.46 2.30 4.21
CA ALA A 100 -0.33 1.33 3.46
C ALA A 100 -0.10 -0.11 3.95
N CYS A 101 1.14 -0.42 4.33
CA CYS A 101 1.53 -1.70 4.88
C CYS A 101 0.88 -1.95 6.25
N ILE A 102 0.96 -0.97 7.16
CA ILE A 102 0.35 -1.02 8.50
C ILE A 102 -1.16 -1.20 8.37
N HIS A 103 -1.82 -0.37 7.56
CA HIS A 103 -3.25 -0.45 7.28
C HIS A 103 -3.64 -1.84 6.78
N SER A 104 -2.92 -2.37 5.78
CA SER A 104 -3.20 -3.67 5.16
C SER A 104 -3.09 -4.84 6.15
N VAL A 105 -2.04 -4.89 6.96
CA VAL A 105 -1.81 -5.98 7.93
C VAL A 105 -2.83 -5.92 9.07
N ILE A 106 -3.14 -4.72 9.59
CA ILE A 106 -4.15 -4.57 10.65
C ILE A 106 -5.54 -4.93 10.13
N SER A 107 -5.90 -4.48 8.93
CA SER A 107 -7.16 -4.85 8.27
C SER A 107 -7.28 -6.38 8.11
N SER A 108 -6.20 -7.04 7.69
CA SER A 108 -6.16 -8.50 7.57
C SER A 108 -6.35 -9.22 8.89
N TYR A 109 -5.83 -8.67 9.98
CA TYR A 109 -6.06 -9.19 11.34
C TYR A 109 -7.53 -9.09 11.75
N PHE A 110 -8.18 -7.95 11.51
CA PHE A 110 -9.61 -7.77 11.79
C PHE A 110 -10.49 -8.70 10.95
N VAL A 111 -10.16 -8.87 9.67
CA VAL A 111 -10.86 -9.85 8.80
C VAL A 111 -10.74 -11.26 9.38
N GLY A 112 -9.55 -11.65 9.86
CA GLY A 112 -9.32 -12.93 10.51
C GLY A 112 -10.09 -13.13 11.83
N LEU A 113 -10.47 -12.03 12.50
CA LEU A 113 -11.34 -12.03 13.68
C LEU A 113 -12.84 -11.93 13.34
N GLU A 114 -13.21 -11.93 12.05
CA GLU A 114 -14.59 -11.71 11.55
C GLU A 114 -15.14 -10.30 11.87
N LEU A 115 -14.27 -9.34 12.16
CA LEU A 115 -14.61 -7.96 12.51
C LEU A 115 -14.54 -7.05 11.28
N HIS A 116 -15.28 -7.35 10.23
CA HIS A 116 -15.22 -6.69 8.91
C HIS A 116 -15.57 -5.21 8.93
N ILE A 117 -16.27 -4.73 9.97
CA ILE A 117 -16.65 -3.32 10.10
C ILE A 117 -15.45 -2.39 10.20
N PHE A 118 -14.36 -2.81 10.84
CA PHE A 118 -13.17 -1.97 11.02
C PHE A 118 -12.40 -1.75 9.72
N PRO A 119 -12.08 -2.79 8.92
CA PRO A 119 -11.50 -2.60 7.59
C PRO A 119 -12.39 -1.76 6.67
N ALA A 120 -13.70 -1.98 6.68
CA ALA A 120 -14.63 -1.19 5.88
C ALA A 120 -14.64 0.28 6.30
N ALA A 121 -14.71 0.57 7.60
CA ALA A 121 -14.65 1.94 8.12
C ALA A 121 -13.30 2.61 7.78
N ALA A 122 -12.18 1.89 7.94
CA ALA A 122 -10.84 2.39 7.59
C ALA A 122 -10.77 2.80 6.10
N GLN A 123 -11.34 1.98 5.21
CA GLN A 123 -11.37 2.25 3.77
C GLN A 123 -12.23 3.47 3.43
N VAL A 124 -13.37 3.65 4.11
CA VAL A 124 -14.21 4.84 3.94
C VAL A 124 -13.47 6.10 4.42
N ILE A 125 -12.84 6.05 5.60
CA ILE A 125 -12.05 7.15 6.15
C ILE A 125 -10.92 7.52 5.19
N GLU A 126 -10.19 6.54 4.68
CA GLU A 126 -9.12 6.73 3.70
C GLU A 126 -9.61 7.51 2.48
N GLN A 127 -10.73 7.07 1.87
CA GLN A 127 -11.27 7.72 0.69
C GLN A 127 -11.77 9.14 0.98
N LEU A 128 -12.46 9.36 2.11
CA LEU A 128 -12.94 10.69 2.50
C LEU A 128 -11.77 11.66 2.71
N ILE A 129 -10.74 11.24 3.44
CA ILE A 129 -9.55 12.07 3.66
C ILE A 129 -8.81 12.33 2.34
N ARG A 130 -8.64 11.32 1.49
CA ARG A 130 -8.01 11.45 0.18
C ARG A 130 -8.74 12.50 -0.67
N ILE A 131 -10.05 12.37 -0.80
CA ILE A 131 -10.88 13.31 -1.58
C ILE A 131 -10.77 14.73 -1.00
N THR A 132 -10.94 14.87 0.30
CA THR A 132 -10.86 16.18 0.97
C THR A 132 -9.50 16.84 0.76
N CYS A 133 -8.41 16.10 0.92
CA CYS A 133 -7.04 16.61 0.69
C CYS A 133 -6.84 17.03 -0.77
N VAL A 134 -7.27 16.21 -1.73
CA VAL A 134 -7.12 16.56 -3.16
C VAL A 134 -7.88 17.83 -3.50
N PHE A 135 -9.13 17.99 -3.04
CA PHE A 135 -9.90 19.21 -3.27
C PHE A 135 -9.28 20.44 -2.59
N THR A 136 -8.79 20.28 -1.35
CA THR A 136 -8.15 21.37 -0.62
C THR A 136 -6.87 21.84 -1.32
N PHE A 137 -5.98 20.92 -1.70
CA PHE A 137 -4.75 21.27 -2.40
C PHE A 137 -5.01 21.81 -3.81
N ALA A 138 -6.01 21.29 -4.52
CA ALA A 138 -6.40 21.81 -5.81
C ALA A 138 -6.93 23.25 -5.70
N GLY A 139 -7.76 23.53 -4.70
CA GLY A 139 -8.27 24.88 -4.45
C GLY A 139 -7.17 25.88 -4.07
N ILE A 140 -6.15 25.46 -3.29
CA ILE A 140 -5.00 26.30 -2.96
C ILE A 140 -4.16 26.57 -4.23
N ALA A 141 -3.94 25.57 -5.09
CA ALA A 141 -3.20 25.76 -6.34
C ALA A 141 -3.92 26.76 -7.26
N GLU A 142 -5.25 26.64 -7.42
CA GLU A 142 -6.06 27.56 -8.23
C GLU A 142 -6.02 28.99 -7.70
N GLN A 143 -6.04 29.18 -6.37
CA GLN A 143 -5.90 30.51 -5.76
C GLN A 143 -4.54 31.15 -6.02
N ASN A 144 -3.50 30.34 -6.17
CA ASN A 144 -2.15 30.79 -6.53
C ASN A 144 -1.95 30.97 -8.04
N GLY A 145 -2.97 30.72 -8.86
CA GLY A 145 -2.91 30.79 -10.32
C GLY A 145 -2.19 29.60 -10.97
N GLU A 146 -2.00 28.51 -10.22
CA GLU A 146 -1.37 27.27 -10.68
C GLU A 146 -2.42 26.20 -10.99
N SER A 147 -2.18 25.34 -11.97
CA SER A 147 -3.04 24.18 -12.22
C SER A 147 -2.67 23.03 -11.29
N PRO A 148 -3.66 22.27 -10.74
CA PRO A 148 -3.39 21.09 -9.93
C PRO A 148 -2.54 20.08 -10.70
N ASP A 149 -1.45 19.62 -10.10
CA ASP A 149 -0.48 18.67 -10.67
C ASP A 149 -0.62 17.25 -10.09
N ALA A 150 0.22 16.31 -10.57
CA ALA A 150 0.22 14.93 -10.10
C ALA A 150 0.58 14.79 -8.61
N SER A 151 1.33 15.74 -8.03
CA SER A 151 1.73 15.72 -6.63
C SER A 151 0.52 15.88 -5.70
N THR A 152 -0.49 16.68 -6.12
CA THR A 152 -1.75 16.85 -5.39
C THR A 152 -2.46 15.52 -5.14
N ALA A 153 -2.53 14.65 -6.16
CA ALA A 153 -3.14 13.34 -6.02
C ALA A 153 -2.35 12.42 -5.07
N LEU A 154 -1.00 12.46 -5.14
CA LEU A 154 -0.14 11.65 -4.28
C LEU A 154 -0.15 12.12 -2.82
N TYR A 155 -0.22 13.41 -2.55
CA TYR A 155 -0.44 13.93 -1.19
C TYR A 155 -1.79 13.48 -0.63
N GLY A 156 -2.83 13.43 -1.47
CA GLY A 156 -4.13 12.87 -1.08
C GLY A 156 -4.03 11.39 -0.69
N ILE A 157 -3.30 10.57 -1.46
CA ILE A 157 -3.06 9.17 -1.13
C ILE A 157 -2.30 9.05 0.19
N LEU A 158 -1.20 9.77 0.35
CA LEU A 158 -0.39 9.74 1.57
C LEU A 158 -1.22 10.10 2.80
N ALA A 159 -2.02 11.17 2.73
CA ALA A 159 -2.88 11.58 3.82
C ALA A 159 -3.97 10.53 4.14
N GLY A 160 -4.58 9.92 3.12
CA GLY A 160 -5.55 8.84 3.28
C GLY A 160 -4.95 7.62 3.97
N GLU A 161 -3.75 7.17 3.54
CA GLU A 161 -3.06 6.02 4.14
C GLU A 161 -2.63 6.29 5.59
N ILE A 162 -2.18 7.51 5.91
CA ILE A 162 -1.87 7.91 7.29
C ILE A 162 -3.14 7.85 8.14
N ALA A 163 -4.24 8.44 7.68
CA ALA A 163 -5.49 8.49 8.43
C ALA A 163 -6.06 7.09 8.68
N SER A 164 -6.08 6.22 7.66
CA SER A 164 -6.57 4.85 7.79
C SER A 164 -5.68 4.01 8.70
N SER A 165 -4.35 4.16 8.62
CA SER A 165 -3.42 3.45 9.50
C SER A 165 -3.56 3.89 10.96
N VAL A 166 -3.73 5.18 11.23
CA VAL A 166 -4.00 5.72 12.57
C VAL A 166 -5.33 5.18 13.12
N PHE A 167 -6.39 5.22 12.32
CA PHE A 167 -7.69 4.67 12.71
C PHE A 167 -7.58 3.18 13.07
N CYS A 168 -6.93 2.39 12.21
CA CYS A 168 -6.70 0.96 12.45
C CYS A 168 -5.91 0.72 13.73
N PHE A 169 -4.88 1.52 14.00
CA PHE A 169 -4.06 1.40 15.20
C PHE A 169 -4.87 1.70 16.47
N ILE A 170 -5.67 2.76 16.44
CA ILE A 170 -6.59 3.11 17.52
C ILE A 170 -7.60 1.97 17.75
N ALA A 171 -8.17 1.41 16.68
CA ALA A 171 -9.11 0.30 16.79
C ALA A 171 -8.48 -0.95 17.45
N VAL A 172 -7.22 -1.28 17.14
CA VAL A 172 -6.48 -2.39 17.79
C VAL A 172 -6.32 -2.14 19.28
N ILE A 173 -5.96 -0.90 19.70
CA ILE A 173 -5.79 -0.55 21.10
C ILE A 173 -7.11 -0.72 21.87
N PHE A 174 -8.21 -0.17 21.36
CA PHE A 174 -9.53 -0.28 22.00
C PHE A 174 -10.04 -1.71 22.09
N LEU A 175 -9.78 -2.54 21.09
CA LEU A 175 -10.22 -3.93 21.07
C LEU A 175 -9.33 -4.86 21.88
N LYS A 176 -8.06 -4.50 22.12
CA LYS A 176 -7.14 -5.29 22.92
C LYS A 176 -7.69 -5.58 24.34
N ASP A 177 -8.32 -4.59 24.97
CA ASP A 177 -8.87 -4.73 26.31
C ASP A 177 -10.15 -5.60 26.35
N ARG A 178 -10.93 -5.61 25.26
CA ARG A 178 -12.16 -6.40 25.14
C ARG A 178 -11.90 -7.87 24.82
N TYR A 179 -10.71 -8.20 24.30
CA TYR A 179 -10.31 -9.55 23.90
C TYR A 179 -9.16 -10.12 24.73
N LYS A 180 -8.80 -9.49 25.85
CA LYS A 180 -7.92 -10.09 26.85
C LYS A 180 -8.62 -11.29 27.45
N THR A 181 -8.14 -12.48 27.13
CA THR A 181 -8.48 -13.70 27.87
C THR A 181 -7.75 -13.63 29.17
N GLU A 182 -8.47 -13.74 30.30
CA GLU A 182 -7.95 -13.57 31.69
C GLU A 182 -6.73 -14.45 32.03
N GLU A 183 -6.50 -15.54 31.32
CA GLU A 183 -5.44 -16.51 31.61
C GLU A 183 -4.07 -16.21 31.00
N ALA A 184 -3.93 -15.30 30.05
CA ALA A 184 -2.72 -15.24 29.21
C ALA A 184 -1.72 -14.14 29.58
N ALA A 185 -2.08 -13.23 30.44
CA ALA A 185 -1.32 -11.98 30.59
C ALA A 185 -0.02 -12.08 31.43
N LEU A 186 0.25 -13.17 32.13
CA LEU A 186 1.24 -13.12 33.23
C LEU A 186 2.25 -14.27 33.34
N SER A 187 2.26 -15.31 32.48
CA SER A 187 3.08 -16.49 32.78
C SER A 187 4.21 -16.84 31.80
N LYS A 188 4.42 -16.10 30.70
CA LYS A 188 5.43 -16.50 29.73
C LYS A 188 6.57 -15.49 29.62
N THR A 189 7.82 -15.99 29.57
CA THR A 189 9.02 -15.16 29.45
C THR A 189 9.05 -14.43 28.08
N PRO A 190 9.67 -13.24 28.00
CA PRO A 190 9.84 -12.53 26.73
C PRO A 190 10.49 -13.39 25.62
N LEU A 191 11.38 -14.28 26.01
CA LEU A 191 12.07 -15.22 25.10
C LEU A 191 11.08 -16.18 24.43
N TYR A 192 10.02 -16.60 25.13
CA TYR A 192 8.96 -17.44 24.55
C TYR A 192 8.23 -16.70 23.41
N TYR A 193 7.91 -15.44 23.60
CA TYR A 193 7.21 -14.66 22.56
C TYR A 193 8.08 -14.42 21.33
N ILE A 194 9.38 -14.24 21.52
CA ILE A 194 10.33 -14.09 20.41
C ILE A 194 10.45 -15.42 19.62
N SER A 195 10.64 -16.54 20.31
CA SER A 195 10.76 -17.85 19.65
C SER A 195 9.48 -18.26 18.92
N GLU A 196 8.31 -18.08 19.56
CA GLU A 196 7.02 -18.33 18.94
C GLU A 196 6.81 -17.42 17.73
N GLY A 197 7.17 -16.14 17.85
CA GLY A 197 7.06 -15.15 16.77
C GLY A 197 7.88 -15.55 15.52
N ILE A 198 9.12 -16.01 15.70
CA ILE A 198 9.96 -16.47 14.59
C ILE A 198 9.33 -17.69 13.91
N ILE A 199 8.82 -18.64 14.68
CA ILE A 199 8.14 -19.83 14.14
C ILE A 199 6.89 -19.41 13.34
N GLN A 200 6.08 -18.52 13.89
CA GLN A 200 4.88 -18.01 13.23
C GLN A 200 5.23 -17.27 11.92
N LEU A 201 6.30 -16.47 11.93
CA LEU A 201 6.76 -15.77 10.75
C LEU A 201 7.19 -16.74 9.64
N ALA A 202 7.94 -17.80 9.99
CA ALA A 202 8.34 -18.82 9.04
C ALA A 202 7.14 -19.55 8.42
N VAL A 203 6.13 -19.87 9.25
CA VAL A 203 4.87 -20.48 8.80
C VAL A 203 4.10 -19.53 7.86
N ASN A 204 4.04 -18.24 8.20
CA ASN A 204 3.42 -17.23 7.35
C ASN A 204 4.11 -17.11 5.99
N TYR A 205 5.45 -17.04 5.98
CA TYR A 205 6.21 -16.95 4.73
C TYR A 205 6.01 -18.17 3.83
N ARG A 206 5.93 -19.36 4.38
CA ARG A 206 5.68 -20.58 3.59
C ARG A 206 4.35 -20.52 2.84
N LEU A 207 3.29 -19.96 3.46
CA LEU A 207 2.01 -19.76 2.81
C LEU A 207 2.03 -18.53 1.89
N ALA A 208 2.69 -17.46 2.31
CA ALA A 208 2.71 -16.18 1.61
C ALA A 208 3.52 -16.24 0.31
N LEU A 209 4.60 -17.00 0.26
CA LEU A 209 5.56 -17.00 -0.84
C LEU A 209 4.90 -17.18 -2.23
N PRO A 210 4.09 -18.24 -2.47
CA PRO A 210 3.46 -18.42 -3.78
C PRO A 210 2.46 -17.29 -4.10
N ILE A 211 1.74 -16.77 -3.09
CA ILE A 211 0.78 -15.68 -3.27
C ILE A 211 1.52 -14.37 -3.59
N THR A 212 2.61 -14.11 -2.88
CA THR A 212 3.47 -12.94 -3.13
C THR A 212 4.08 -13.00 -4.53
N ALA A 213 4.61 -14.17 -4.92
CA ALA A 213 5.19 -14.36 -6.26
C ALA A 213 4.17 -14.03 -7.36
N ASN A 214 2.93 -14.54 -7.24
CA ASN A 214 1.88 -14.24 -8.19
C ASN A 214 1.56 -12.74 -8.25
N ARG A 215 1.39 -12.08 -7.10
CA ARG A 215 1.13 -10.62 -7.03
C ARG A 215 2.28 -9.80 -7.62
N VAL A 216 3.52 -10.17 -7.29
CA VAL A 216 4.72 -9.51 -7.82
C VAL A 216 4.79 -9.65 -9.34
N CYS A 217 4.55 -10.85 -9.91
CA CYS A 217 4.50 -11.04 -11.35
C CYS A 217 3.45 -10.15 -12.02
N LEU A 218 2.24 -10.08 -11.47
CA LEU A 218 1.18 -9.21 -12.01
C LEU A 218 1.57 -7.73 -11.99
N HIS A 219 2.11 -7.24 -10.88
CA HIS A 219 2.51 -5.84 -10.75
C HIS A 219 3.78 -5.50 -11.54
N LEU A 220 4.68 -6.47 -11.75
CA LEU A 220 5.79 -6.32 -12.69
C LEU A 220 5.27 -6.11 -14.13
N MET A 221 4.32 -6.92 -14.58
CA MET A 221 3.72 -6.74 -15.91
C MET A 221 3.06 -5.37 -16.05
N GLN A 222 2.31 -4.91 -15.04
CA GLN A 222 1.72 -3.57 -15.04
C GLN A 222 2.78 -2.47 -15.05
N SER A 223 3.88 -2.64 -14.33
CA SER A 223 5.00 -1.69 -14.33
C SER A 223 5.70 -1.62 -15.68
N PHE A 224 5.89 -2.76 -16.35
CA PHE A 224 6.44 -2.80 -17.71
C PHE A 224 5.50 -2.13 -18.70
N GLU A 225 4.21 -2.39 -18.63
CA GLU A 225 3.20 -1.74 -19.48
C GLU A 225 3.22 -0.22 -19.31
N ALA A 226 3.25 0.27 -18.08
CA ALA A 226 3.28 1.69 -17.75
C ALA A 226 4.51 2.42 -18.35
N VAL A 227 5.62 1.73 -18.52
CA VAL A 227 6.85 2.28 -19.09
C VAL A 227 6.91 2.11 -20.61
N LEU A 228 6.56 0.93 -21.11
CA LEU A 228 6.70 0.60 -22.53
C LEU A 228 5.73 1.39 -23.42
N LEU A 229 4.49 1.61 -22.96
CA LEU A 229 3.50 2.30 -23.78
C LEU A 229 3.90 3.75 -24.11
N PRO A 230 4.23 4.62 -23.15
CA PRO A 230 4.71 5.97 -23.45
C PRO A 230 6.00 5.96 -24.27
N MET A 231 6.93 5.06 -23.97
CA MET A 231 8.20 4.95 -24.71
C MET A 231 7.97 4.60 -26.19
N MET A 232 7.05 3.67 -26.48
CA MET A 232 6.68 3.35 -27.87
C MET A 232 6.02 4.52 -28.58
N LEU A 233 5.14 5.27 -27.93
CA LEU A 233 4.52 6.46 -28.50
C LEU A 233 5.57 7.53 -28.86
N ILE A 234 6.58 7.72 -28.02
CA ILE A 234 7.69 8.65 -28.30
C ILE A 234 8.52 8.16 -29.50
N THR A 235 8.82 6.88 -29.58
CA THR A 235 9.55 6.33 -30.74
C THR A 235 8.76 6.43 -32.05
N CYS A 236 7.42 6.45 -31.98
CA CYS A 236 6.53 6.68 -33.12
C CYS A 236 6.39 8.18 -33.49
N GLY A 237 7.16 9.09 -32.86
CA GLY A 237 7.19 10.51 -33.23
C GLY A 237 6.29 11.42 -32.37
N SER A 238 5.65 10.91 -31.32
CA SER A 238 4.91 11.73 -30.37
C SER A 238 5.85 12.52 -29.46
N THR A 239 5.49 13.74 -29.07
CA THR A 239 6.19 14.46 -28.02
C THR A 239 5.97 13.78 -26.67
N ASN A 240 6.88 13.99 -25.70
CA ASN A 240 6.77 13.39 -24.35
C ASN A 240 5.41 13.74 -23.70
N GLU A 241 4.97 14.98 -23.83
CA GLU A 241 3.69 15.45 -23.27
C GLU A 241 2.47 14.78 -23.96
N GLN A 242 2.52 14.62 -25.28
CA GLN A 242 1.48 13.92 -26.02
C GLN A 242 1.42 12.43 -25.70
N ALA A 243 2.56 11.78 -25.56
CA ALA A 243 2.66 10.37 -25.17
C ALA A 243 2.04 10.13 -23.78
N LEU A 244 2.38 10.99 -22.81
CA LEU A 244 1.81 10.95 -21.46
C LEU A 244 0.31 11.26 -21.43
N ALA A 245 -0.14 12.24 -22.20
CA ALA A 245 -1.57 12.57 -22.32
C ALA A 245 -2.35 11.42 -22.95
N THR A 246 -1.81 10.81 -24.02
CA THR A 246 -2.43 9.67 -24.69
C THR A 246 -2.47 8.44 -23.78
N TYR A 247 -1.43 8.20 -22.96
CA TYR A 247 -1.40 7.11 -21.99
C TYR A 247 -2.40 7.34 -20.84
N GLY A 248 -2.54 8.59 -20.36
CA GLY A 248 -3.42 8.94 -19.26
C GLY A 248 -4.90 8.73 -19.56
N VAL A 249 -5.33 8.90 -20.82
CA VAL A 249 -6.74 8.79 -21.22
C VAL A 249 -7.25 7.33 -21.28
N PRO A 250 -6.60 6.38 -21.99
CA PRO A 250 -7.12 5.00 -22.12
C PRO A 250 -7.13 4.24 -20.79
N VAL A 251 -6.12 4.42 -19.94
CA VAL A 251 -6.06 3.73 -18.64
C VAL A 251 -7.19 4.20 -17.72
N SER A 252 -7.59 5.47 -17.79
CA SER A 252 -8.75 5.99 -17.07
C SER A 252 -10.06 5.30 -17.52
N TYR A 253 -10.23 5.02 -18.81
CA TYR A 253 -11.43 4.37 -19.33
C TYR A 253 -11.45 2.85 -19.09
N THR A 254 -10.32 2.15 -19.19
CA THR A 254 -10.27 0.68 -19.00
C THR A 254 -10.51 0.27 -17.54
N HIS A 255 -10.09 1.07 -16.57
CA HIS A 255 -10.42 0.82 -15.16
C HIS A 255 -11.89 1.07 -14.81
N LEU A 256 -12.61 1.87 -15.60
CA LEU A 256 -14.05 2.12 -15.42
C LEU A 256 -14.94 1.06 -16.07
N THR A 257 -14.43 0.30 -17.04
CA THR A 257 -15.23 -0.62 -17.87
C THR A 257 -15.01 -2.10 -17.60
N LEU A 258 -14.04 -2.47 -16.77
CA LEU A 258 -13.90 -3.87 -16.36
C LEU A 258 -14.87 -4.16 -15.22
N PRO A 259 -15.95 -4.95 -15.46
CA PRO A 259 -16.74 -5.46 -14.36
C PRO A 259 -15.83 -6.38 -13.53
N THR A 260 -15.70 -6.08 -12.28
CA THR A 260 -15.15 -7.01 -11.28
C THR A 260 -16.00 -8.28 -11.31
N ILE A 261 -15.51 -9.31 -11.99
CA ILE A 261 -16.00 -10.69 -11.84
C ILE A 261 -15.26 -11.35 -10.68
#